data_bffc302336250705ccd12cac045e9c9b
#
_entry.id   bffc302336250705ccd12cac045e9c9b
#
_cell.length_a   1.000
_cell.length_b   1.000
_cell.length_c   1.000
_cell.angle_alpha   90.00
_cell.angle_beta   90.00
_cell.angle_gamma   90.00
#
_symmetry.space_group_name_H-M   'P 1'
#
loop_
_entity.id
_entity.type
_entity.pdbx_description
1 polymer ?
#
loop_
_entity_poly.entity_id
_entity_poly.type
_entity_poly.pdbx_seq_one_letter_code
_entity_poly.pdbx_strand_id
1 'polypeptide(L)'
;MSIIDDKWKLLFDRYDIEKKVSESGPFYITADQIREYKEPRLMTKFDTRESLPSVFGSRLGILPVTRGTYVIGDFDLYADFPEQGGPGNLVPGTRVPGVKKAAIPDYYETIDINDIRSEAGAINVMGISGILDDFLGGENFKQTVSGRMASGKFTFQVNPVRAGAKAPETYGINGYQIAVNNSQVEIDGGFEDRDTFAMIEGKNVVHSNFLIRQLYYPYRLWNGKLAKPVRPVFMVYSNNIFRLLEYEFTDSSCYNSIRLVKEGLYSLEDTDISMQDLREAWERTAVKPEPPVVFIQADSFEKVISLVEHLNDRALTPAEIAEVFGFRERQSDYYFNACRFLGLAVKEKDEERNVRVTITTRGRSLLKLNYKGRQIR
;
A
#
# COMPACT_ATOMS: atom_id res chain seq x y z
N MET A 1 -11.30 -20.18 -2.79
CA MET A 1 -11.10 -19.36 -3.98
C MET A 1 -12.03 -18.15 -3.89
N SER A 2 -11.60 -16.96 -4.23
CA SER A 2 -12.49 -15.79 -4.17
C SER A 2 -13.45 -15.79 -5.36
N ILE A 3 -14.59 -15.11 -5.21
CA ILE A 3 -15.56 -14.93 -6.31
C ILE A 3 -14.88 -14.27 -7.53
N ILE A 4 -13.89 -13.41 -7.31
CA ILE A 4 -13.11 -12.73 -8.35
C ILE A 4 -12.23 -13.74 -9.11
N ASP A 5 -11.60 -14.67 -8.40
CA ASP A 5 -10.81 -15.75 -8.99
C ASP A 5 -11.62 -16.59 -10.00
N ASP A 6 -12.81 -17.04 -9.57
CA ASP A 6 -13.68 -17.87 -10.43
C ASP A 6 -14.15 -17.10 -11.68
N LYS A 7 -14.47 -15.82 -11.53
CA LYS A 7 -14.91 -14.98 -12.67
C LYS A 7 -13.78 -14.75 -13.66
N TRP A 8 -12.55 -14.53 -13.19
CA TRP A 8 -11.40 -14.37 -14.08
C TRP A 8 -11.04 -15.68 -14.79
N LYS A 9 -11.17 -16.84 -14.15
CA LYS A 9 -11.00 -18.13 -14.84
C LYS A 9 -11.96 -18.26 -16.03
N LEU A 10 -13.25 -17.94 -15.80
CA LEU A 10 -14.23 -17.98 -16.88
C LEU A 10 -13.90 -17.02 -18.03
N LEU A 11 -13.36 -15.82 -17.73
CA LEU A 11 -12.92 -14.87 -18.74
C LEU A 11 -11.69 -15.38 -19.52
N PHE A 12 -10.71 -15.96 -18.81
CA PHE A 12 -9.52 -16.54 -19.43
C PHE A 12 -9.88 -17.68 -20.38
N ASP A 13 -10.74 -18.60 -19.97
CA ASP A 13 -11.21 -19.71 -20.76
C ASP A 13 -12.02 -19.24 -21.99
N ARG A 14 -12.95 -18.29 -21.79
CA ARG A 14 -13.83 -17.80 -22.86
C ARG A 14 -13.08 -17.10 -23.99
N TYR A 15 -12.05 -16.32 -23.65
CA TYR A 15 -11.32 -15.50 -24.61
C TYR A 15 -9.96 -16.08 -24.99
N ASP A 16 -9.56 -17.27 -24.49
CA ASP A 16 -8.25 -17.88 -24.67
C ASP A 16 -7.09 -16.93 -24.33
N ILE A 17 -7.24 -16.19 -23.21
CA ILE A 17 -6.36 -15.05 -22.88
C ILE A 17 -4.90 -15.49 -22.77
N GLU A 18 -4.61 -16.56 -22.01
CA GLU A 18 -3.24 -17.05 -21.81
C GLU A 18 -2.57 -17.43 -23.13
N LYS A 19 -3.28 -18.16 -24.01
CA LYS A 19 -2.79 -18.54 -25.32
C LYS A 19 -2.53 -17.32 -26.20
N LYS A 20 -3.47 -16.38 -26.26
CA LYS A 20 -3.32 -15.15 -27.06
C LYS A 20 -2.15 -14.30 -26.60
N VAL A 21 -1.96 -14.15 -25.28
CA VAL A 21 -0.81 -13.40 -24.75
C VAL A 21 0.50 -14.08 -25.11
N SER A 22 0.55 -15.44 -25.04
CA SER A 22 1.78 -16.17 -25.35
C SER A 22 2.13 -16.16 -26.85
N GLU A 23 1.14 -16.19 -27.75
CA GLU A 23 1.35 -16.27 -29.19
C GLU A 23 1.40 -14.91 -29.89
N SER A 24 0.64 -13.92 -29.40
CA SER A 24 0.41 -12.64 -30.10
C SER A 24 0.77 -11.41 -29.26
N GLY A 25 1.23 -11.56 -28.03
CA GLY A 25 1.52 -10.46 -27.13
C GLY A 25 0.29 -9.91 -26.40
N PRO A 26 0.31 -8.65 -25.94
CA PRO A 26 -0.72 -8.12 -25.05
C PRO A 26 -2.15 -8.23 -25.58
N PHE A 27 -3.06 -8.75 -24.76
CA PHE A 27 -4.48 -8.94 -25.07
C PHE A 27 -5.31 -7.78 -24.50
N TYR A 28 -6.21 -7.22 -25.32
CA TYR A 28 -7.10 -6.14 -24.91
C TYR A 28 -8.49 -6.68 -24.59
N ILE A 29 -9.03 -6.28 -23.43
CA ILE A 29 -10.38 -6.63 -22.97
C ILE A 29 -11.16 -5.36 -22.61
N THR A 30 -12.46 -5.33 -22.95
CA THR A 30 -13.31 -4.18 -22.66
C THR A 30 -14.00 -4.30 -21.30
N ALA A 31 -14.39 -3.17 -20.73
CA ALA A 31 -15.19 -3.12 -19.51
C ALA A 31 -16.54 -3.86 -19.69
N ASP A 32 -17.13 -3.84 -20.88
CA ASP A 32 -18.38 -4.51 -21.15
C ASP A 32 -18.23 -6.05 -21.12
N GLN A 33 -17.12 -6.57 -21.67
CA GLN A 33 -16.79 -7.99 -21.57
C GLN A 33 -16.58 -8.46 -20.12
N ILE A 34 -15.93 -7.62 -19.30
CA ILE A 34 -15.74 -7.90 -17.86
C ILE A 34 -17.08 -7.81 -17.12
N ARG A 35 -17.93 -6.84 -17.47
CA ARG A 35 -19.23 -6.58 -16.82
C ARG A 35 -20.22 -7.74 -16.97
N GLU A 36 -20.06 -8.57 -17.99
CA GLU A 36 -20.88 -9.79 -18.14
C GLU A 36 -20.74 -10.73 -16.93
N TYR A 37 -19.63 -10.61 -16.17
CA TYR A 37 -19.35 -11.45 -15.00
C TYR A 37 -19.45 -10.69 -13.67
N LYS A 38 -18.97 -9.46 -13.62
CA LYS A 38 -19.04 -8.57 -12.45
C LYS A 38 -18.60 -7.15 -12.82
N GLU A 39 -18.89 -6.19 -11.95
CA GLU A 39 -18.48 -4.78 -12.10
C GLU A 39 -16.95 -4.66 -12.36
N PRO A 40 -16.53 -4.04 -13.46
CA PRO A 40 -15.13 -3.95 -13.86
C PRO A 40 -14.21 -3.36 -12.80
N ARG A 41 -14.68 -2.36 -12.04
CA ARG A 41 -13.89 -1.74 -10.98
C ARG A 41 -13.48 -2.75 -9.90
N LEU A 42 -14.38 -3.68 -9.55
CA LEU A 42 -14.10 -4.74 -8.58
C LEU A 42 -13.21 -5.84 -9.16
N MET A 43 -13.28 -6.03 -10.48
CA MET A 43 -12.52 -7.06 -11.20
C MET A 43 -11.08 -6.64 -11.55
N THR A 44 -10.73 -5.36 -11.41
CA THR A 44 -9.44 -4.83 -11.91
C THR A 44 -8.67 -4.03 -10.86
N LYS A 45 -9.11 -4.06 -9.59
CA LYS A 45 -8.41 -3.41 -8.48
C LYS A 45 -7.48 -4.43 -7.82
N PHE A 46 -6.24 -4.47 -8.28
CA PHE A 46 -5.18 -5.34 -7.76
C PHE A 46 -3.98 -4.48 -7.34
N ASP A 47 -4.08 -3.90 -6.16
CA ASP A 47 -3.11 -2.93 -5.65
C ASP A 47 -1.81 -3.59 -5.16
N THR A 48 -1.85 -4.93 -4.91
CA THR A 48 -0.69 -5.75 -4.55
C THR A 48 -0.59 -6.98 -5.45
N ARG A 49 0.61 -7.55 -5.58
CA ARG A 49 0.86 -8.77 -6.37
C ARG A 49 0.00 -9.95 -5.88
N GLU A 50 -0.18 -10.05 -4.57
CA GLU A 50 -0.94 -11.13 -3.93
C GLU A 50 -2.44 -11.02 -4.17
N SER A 51 -2.94 -9.82 -4.50
CA SER A 51 -4.37 -9.59 -4.81
C SER A 51 -4.76 -10.03 -6.22
N LEU A 52 -3.78 -10.33 -7.09
CA LEU A 52 -4.05 -10.86 -8.43
C LEU A 52 -4.75 -12.23 -8.35
N PRO A 53 -5.81 -12.47 -9.16
CA PRO A 53 -6.42 -13.79 -9.27
C PRO A 53 -5.44 -14.86 -9.72
N SER A 54 -5.62 -16.08 -9.22
CA SER A 54 -4.69 -17.19 -9.45
C SER A 54 -4.44 -17.51 -10.93
N VAL A 55 -5.42 -17.25 -11.79
CA VAL A 55 -5.32 -17.49 -13.25
C VAL A 55 -4.32 -16.57 -13.94
N PHE A 56 -3.99 -15.41 -13.36
CA PHE A 56 -2.91 -14.55 -13.88
C PHE A 56 -1.52 -15.17 -13.65
N GLY A 57 -1.42 -16.14 -12.74
CA GLY A 57 -0.16 -16.78 -12.39
C GLY A 57 0.84 -15.79 -11.81
N SER A 58 2.13 -16.03 -12.07
CA SER A 58 3.23 -15.15 -11.62
C SER A 58 3.69 -14.16 -12.69
N ARG A 59 3.09 -14.19 -13.89
CA ARG A 59 3.60 -13.46 -15.06
C ARG A 59 2.64 -12.44 -15.62
N LEU A 60 1.33 -12.73 -15.58
CA LEU A 60 0.36 -11.86 -16.23
C LEU A 60 -0.06 -10.73 -15.28
N GLY A 61 -0.27 -9.56 -15.88
CA GLY A 61 -0.81 -8.40 -15.20
C GLY A 61 -1.83 -7.68 -16.06
N ILE A 62 -2.60 -6.78 -15.47
CA ILE A 62 -3.65 -6.01 -16.13
C ILE A 62 -3.48 -4.52 -15.88
N LEU A 63 -3.59 -3.70 -16.94
CA LEU A 63 -3.54 -2.25 -16.86
C LEU A 63 -4.75 -1.62 -17.57
N PRO A 64 -5.37 -0.57 -17.02
CA PRO A 64 -6.35 0.22 -17.72
C PRO A 64 -5.67 1.12 -18.76
N VAL A 65 -6.13 1.09 -20.01
CA VAL A 65 -5.59 1.92 -21.10
C VAL A 65 -6.56 3.02 -21.53
N THR A 66 -7.86 2.80 -21.32
CA THR A 66 -8.91 3.82 -21.44
C THR A 66 -9.88 3.69 -20.27
N ARG A 67 -10.93 4.53 -20.22
CA ARG A 67 -12.02 4.36 -19.23
C ARG A 67 -12.79 3.04 -19.39
N GLY A 68 -12.75 2.43 -20.55
CA GLY A 68 -13.52 1.22 -20.87
C GLY A 68 -12.69 0.08 -21.45
N THR A 69 -11.37 0.15 -21.43
CA THR A 69 -10.50 -0.88 -22.00
C THR A 69 -9.30 -1.13 -21.11
N TYR A 70 -8.96 -2.40 -20.97
CA TYR A 70 -7.80 -2.88 -20.22
C TYR A 70 -6.91 -3.70 -21.15
N VAL A 71 -5.64 -3.79 -20.81
CA VAL A 71 -4.65 -4.63 -21.47
C VAL A 71 -4.10 -5.65 -20.49
N ILE A 72 -4.05 -6.92 -20.90
CA ILE A 72 -3.46 -8.03 -20.16
C ILE A 72 -2.21 -8.49 -20.89
N GLY A 73 -1.13 -8.69 -20.18
CA GLY A 73 0.13 -9.16 -20.76
C GLY A 73 1.11 -9.64 -19.71
N ASP A 74 2.25 -10.11 -20.18
CA ASP A 74 3.40 -10.47 -19.34
C ASP A 74 4.08 -9.17 -18.88
N PHE A 75 3.54 -8.57 -17.81
CA PHE A 75 3.94 -7.25 -17.35
C PHE A 75 4.45 -7.29 -15.91
N ASP A 76 5.64 -6.73 -15.68
CA ASP A 76 6.15 -6.47 -14.34
C ASP A 76 5.54 -5.15 -13.81
N LEU A 77 4.47 -5.28 -13.04
CA LEU A 77 3.63 -4.14 -12.63
C LEU A 77 3.87 -3.64 -11.20
N TYR A 78 4.59 -4.40 -10.38
CA TYR A 78 4.66 -4.15 -8.95
C TYR A 78 6.10 -3.84 -8.51
N ALA A 79 6.22 -2.93 -7.55
CA ALA A 79 7.46 -2.67 -6.83
C ALA A 79 7.33 -3.12 -5.37
N ASP A 80 8.40 -3.67 -4.81
CA ASP A 80 8.42 -4.04 -3.41
C ASP A 80 8.73 -2.80 -2.54
N PHE A 81 8.06 -2.70 -1.38
CA PHE A 81 8.47 -1.73 -0.38
C PHE A 81 9.80 -2.17 0.26
N PRO A 82 10.69 -1.22 0.59
CA PRO A 82 11.85 -1.56 1.40
C PRO A 82 11.42 -2.10 2.76
N GLU A 83 12.13 -3.09 3.28
CA GLU A 83 11.90 -3.55 4.65
C GLU A 83 12.11 -2.38 5.62
N GLN A 84 11.21 -2.21 6.57
CA GLN A 84 11.32 -1.13 7.56
C GLN A 84 12.56 -1.40 8.43
N GLY A 85 13.51 -0.47 8.42
CA GLY A 85 14.77 -0.62 9.13
C GLY A 85 15.83 -1.52 8.45
N GLY A 86 15.54 -2.08 7.27
CA GLY A 86 16.47 -2.88 6.49
C GLY A 86 17.28 -2.06 5.47
N PRO A 87 18.45 -2.57 5.00
CA PRO A 87 19.24 -1.93 3.95
C PRO A 87 18.65 -2.09 2.54
N GLY A 88 17.36 -2.45 2.44
CA GLY A 88 16.70 -2.73 1.18
C GLY A 88 16.70 -1.52 0.25
N ASN A 89 17.26 -1.65 -0.94
CA ASN A 89 17.26 -0.72 -2.08
C ASN A 89 17.56 0.77 -1.81
N LEU A 90 18.02 1.13 -0.62
CA LEU A 90 18.56 2.44 -0.35
C LEU A 90 19.92 2.58 -1.06
N VAL A 91 20.20 3.74 -1.59
CA VAL A 91 21.53 4.07 -2.12
C VAL A 91 22.57 3.71 -1.06
N PRO A 92 23.67 2.98 -1.40
CA PRO A 92 24.69 2.61 -0.44
C PRO A 92 25.15 3.82 0.38
N GLY A 93 25.11 3.69 1.72
CA GLY A 93 25.45 4.79 2.63
C GLY A 93 24.26 5.54 3.24
N THR A 94 23.03 5.22 2.87
CA THR A 94 21.83 5.82 3.49
C THR A 94 21.59 5.18 4.86
N ARG A 95 21.54 6.03 5.88
CA ARG A 95 21.26 5.61 7.27
C ARG A 95 19.77 5.28 7.39
N VAL A 96 19.42 4.22 8.12
CA VAL A 96 18.03 3.96 8.52
C VAL A 96 17.52 5.19 9.24
N PRO A 97 16.46 5.86 8.78
CA PRO A 97 15.98 7.08 9.41
C PRO A 97 15.41 6.75 10.80
N GLY A 98 15.84 7.51 11.82
CA GLY A 98 15.12 7.55 13.10
C GLY A 98 13.75 8.20 12.90
N VAL A 99 12.81 7.92 13.79
CA VAL A 99 11.49 8.57 13.76
C VAL A 99 11.65 10.02 14.18
N LYS A 100 11.27 10.95 13.31
CA LYS A 100 11.27 12.39 13.62
C LYS A 100 9.94 12.78 14.26
N LYS A 101 10.01 13.61 15.30
CA LYS A 101 8.82 14.19 15.92
C LYS A 101 8.35 15.40 15.13
N ALA A 102 7.06 15.40 14.77
CA ALA A 102 6.36 16.55 14.21
C ALA A 102 5.31 17.05 15.22
N ALA A 103 4.76 18.23 14.99
CA ALA A 103 3.73 18.80 15.83
C ALA A 103 2.62 19.44 14.99
N ILE A 104 1.41 19.34 15.46
CA ILE A 104 0.27 20.09 14.92
C ILE A 104 0.14 21.37 15.76
N PRO A 105 -0.11 22.53 15.13
CA PRO A 105 -0.47 23.75 15.86
C PRO A 105 -1.67 23.52 16.78
N ASP A 106 -1.56 23.98 18.02
CA ASP A 106 -2.52 23.75 19.12
C ASP A 106 -3.90 24.38 18.91
N TYR A 107 -4.02 25.33 17.97
CA TYR A 107 -5.29 25.94 17.61
C TYR A 107 -6.18 25.09 16.68
N TYR A 108 -5.72 23.92 16.23
CA TYR A 108 -6.56 23.00 15.47
C TYR A 108 -7.36 22.08 16.41
N GLU A 109 -8.61 22.42 16.66
CA GLU A 109 -9.48 21.68 17.58
C GLU A 109 -10.19 20.48 16.96
N THR A 110 -10.21 20.38 15.61
CA THR A 110 -10.94 19.34 14.88
C THR A 110 -10.12 18.06 14.64
N ILE A 111 -8.85 18.07 15.05
CA ILE A 111 -7.92 16.95 14.80
C ILE A 111 -7.62 16.25 16.10
N ASP A 112 -8.06 15.00 16.21
CA ASP A 112 -7.58 14.08 17.25
C ASP A 112 -6.41 13.28 16.72
N ILE A 113 -5.21 13.59 17.20
CA ILE A 113 -3.97 12.89 16.80
C ILE A 113 -3.94 11.42 17.21
N ASN A 114 -4.80 11.01 18.16
CA ASN A 114 -4.92 9.64 18.61
C ASN A 114 -5.96 8.84 17.80
N ASP A 115 -6.68 9.50 16.90
CA ASP A 115 -7.78 8.90 16.13
C ASP A 115 -7.74 9.22 14.64
N ILE A 116 -6.57 9.11 14.03
CA ILE A 116 -6.39 9.27 12.58
C ILE A 116 -6.67 7.92 11.91
N ARG A 117 -7.90 7.73 11.39
CA ARG A 117 -8.37 6.44 10.87
C ARG A 117 -8.35 6.31 9.35
N SER A 118 -8.39 7.40 8.63
CA SER A 118 -8.50 7.37 7.17
C SER A 118 -7.23 7.83 6.48
N GLU A 119 -6.97 7.31 5.27
CA GLU A 119 -5.90 7.77 4.39
C GLU A 119 -5.97 9.28 4.16
N ALA A 120 -7.18 9.79 3.86
CA ALA A 120 -7.40 11.23 3.67
C ALA A 120 -7.10 12.04 4.94
N GLY A 121 -7.48 11.54 6.13
CA GLY A 121 -7.15 12.17 7.41
C GLY A 121 -5.65 12.22 7.66
N ALA A 122 -4.95 11.11 7.40
CA ALA A 122 -3.49 11.04 7.53
C ALA A 122 -2.78 12.01 6.56
N ILE A 123 -3.22 12.09 5.30
CA ILE A 123 -2.68 13.04 4.31
C ILE A 123 -2.90 14.49 4.75
N ASN A 124 -4.08 14.81 5.27
CA ASN A 124 -4.36 16.14 5.80
C ASN A 124 -3.45 16.50 6.98
N VAL A 125 -3.31 15.59 7.94
CA VAL A 125 -2.43 15.77 9.09
C VAL A 125 -0.97 15.92 8.67
N MET A 126 -0.48 15.09 7.73
CA MET A 126 0.86 15.21 7.16
C MET A 126 1.11 16.62 6.58
N GLY A 127 0.12 17.17 5.85
CA GLY A 127 0.23 18.50 5.24
C GLY A 127 0.29 19.65 6.26
N ILE A 128 -0.54 19.58 7.31
CA ILE A 128 -0.62 20.67 8.31
C ILE A 128 0.44 20.60 9.39
N SER A 129 1.05 19.43 9.64
CA SER A 129 2.11 19.24 10.65
C SER A 129 3.50 19.61 10.17
N GLY A 130 3.65 20.04 8.90
CA GLY A 130 4.95 20.34 8.30
C GLY A 130 5.81 19.10 8.00
N ILE A 131 5.26 17.89 8.15
CA ILE A 131 5.97 16.64 7.82
C ILE A 131 6.40 16.63 6.35
N LEU A 132 5.52 17.06 5.44
CA LEU A 132 5.82 17.08 4.02
C LEU A 132 6.92 18.10 3.69
N ASP A 133 6.90 19.29 4.33
CA ASP A 133 7.91 20.33 4.17
C ASP A 133 9.29 19.81 4.61
N ASP A 134 9.39 19.21 5.79
CA ASP A 134 10.66 18.63 6.29
C ASP A 134 11.11 17.45 5.41
N PHE A 135 10.19 16.58 5.02
CA PHE A 135 10.54 15.42 4.21
C PHE A 135 11.06 15.80 2.83
N LEU A 136 10.40 16.71 2.13
CA LEU A 136 10.79 17.11 0.78
C LEU A 136 11.84 18.23 0.75
N GLY A 137 12.09 18.88 1.88
CA GLY A 137 13.02 20.00 1.97
C GLY A 137 12.49 21.26 1.27
N GLY A 138 11.17 21.45 1.28
CA GLY A 138 10.46 22.61 0.75
C GLY A 138 9.82 23.44 1.85
N GLU A 139 9.03 24.43 1.46
CA GLU A 139 8.37 25.33 2.40
C GLU A 139 6.89 25.54 2.00
N ASN A 140 6.01 25.42 2.99
CA ASN A 140 4.60 25.75 2.81
C ASN A 140 3.87 24.96 1.73
N PHE A 141 4.12 23.67 1.61
CA PHE A 141 3.33 22.81 0.73
C PHE A 141 1.84 22.93 1.05
N LYS A 142 1.04 23.25 0.04
CA LYS A 142 -0.42 23.34 0.15
C LYS A 142 -1.07 22.34 -0.79
N GLN A 143 -2.12 21.71 -0.32
CA GLN A 143 -2.88 20.80 -1.17
C GLN A 143 -3.63 21.59 -2.24
N THR A 144 -3.34 21.30 -3.50
CA THR A 144 -3.93 21.97 -4.67
C THR A 144 -4.77 21.02 -5.50
N VAL A 145 -4.54 19.71 -5.39
CA VAL A 145 -5.23 18.70 -6.19
C VAL A 145 -5.59 17.49 -5.33
N SER A 146 -6.76 16.91 -5.55
CA SER A 146 -7.15 15.58 -5.06
C SER A 146 -8.27 15.00 -5.92
N GLY A 147 -8.47 13.68 -5.86
CA GLY A 147 -9.59 12.98 -6.49
C GLY A 147 -9.28 12.44 -7.88
N ARG A 148 -10.35 12.22 -8.66
CA ARG A 148 -10.32 11.49 -9.92
C ARG A 148 -10.26 12.42 -11.12
N MET A 149 -9.41 12.05 -12.08
CA MET A 149 -9.22 12.83 -13.31
C MET A 149 -8.89 11.92 -14.50
N ALA A 150 -8.87 12.47 -15.71
CA ALA A 150 -8.43 11.76 -16.90
C ALA A 150 -6.92 11.82 -17.03
N SER A 151 -6.28 10.70 -17.39
CA SER A 151 -4.82 10.58 -17.53
C SER A 151 -4.22 11.41 -18.67
N GLY A 152 -5.05 11.90 -19.61
CA GLY A 152 -4.56 12.40 -20.89
C GLY A 152 -4.10 11.26 -21.80
N LYS A 153 -3.27 11.59 -22.79
CA LYS A 153 -2.71 10.64 -23.77
C LYS A 153 -1.22 10.51 -23.56
N PHE A 154 -0.71 9.30 -23.42
CA PHE A 154 0.72 9.00 -23.39
C PHE A 154 1.00 7.57 -23.80
N THR A 155 2.22 7.30 -24.20
CA THR A 155 2.75 5.96 -24.44
C THR A 155 3.90 5.67 -23.47
N PHE A 156 4.10 4.41 -23.17
CA PHE A 156 5.20 3.98 -22.32
C PHE A 156 5.61 2.54 -22.63
N GLN A 157 6.78 2.16 -22.16
CA GLN A 157 7.25 0.78 -22.19
C GLN A 157 7.10 0.15 -20.81
N VAL A 158 6.66 -1.12 -20.78
CA VAL A 158 6.60 -1.95 -19.58
C VAL A 158 7.40 -3.23 -19.81
N ASN A 159 8.23 -3.58 -18.85
CA ASN A 159 9.06 -4.78 -18.92
C ASN A 159 8.23 -6.05 -18.70
N PRO A 160 8.58 -7.16 -19.38
CA PRO A 160 8.03 -8.47 -19.04
C PRO A 160 8.54 -8.96 -17.67
N VAL A 161 7.74 -9.78 -16.99
CA VAL A 161 8.17 -10.48 -15.77
C VAL A 161 9.25 -11.50 -16.15
N ARG A 162 10.42 -11.36 -15.60
CA ARG A 162 11.53 -12.30 -15.80
C ARG A 162 11.63 -13.27 -14.63
N ALA A 163 11.57 -14.57 -14.92
CA ALA A 163 11.83 -15.59 -13.92
C ALA A 163 13.31 -15.52 -13.47
N GLY A 164 13.54 -15.16 -12.20
CA GLY A 164 14.83 -15.29 -11.52
C GLY A 164 15.90 -14.23 -11.83
N ALA A 165 15.59 -13.12 -12.49
CA ALA A 165 16.56 -12.06 -12.78
C ALA A 165 16.42 -10.86 -11.83
N LYS A 166 17.55 -10.40 -11.25
CA LYS A 166 17.66 -9.04 -10.71
C LYS A 166 17.33 -8.03 -11.82
N ALA A 167 16.70 -6.91 -11.46
CA ALA A 167 16.33 -5.87 -12.42
C ALA A 167 17.47 -5.57 -13.40
N PRO A 168 17.23 -5.53 -14.72
CA PRO A 168 18.27 -5.26 -15.69
C PRO A 168 18.77 -3.83 -15.54
N GLU A 169 20.06 -3.61 -15.65
CA GLU A 169 20.67 -2.27 -15.68
C GLU A 169 20.24 -1.46 -16.91
N THR A 170 19.61 -2.09 -17.90
CA THR A 170 19.11 -1.47 -19.14
C THR A 170 17.59 -1.65 -19.25
N TYR A 171 16.86 -0.54 -19.12
CA TYR A 171 15.43 -0.47 -19.35
C TYR A 171 15.11 -0.43 -20.86
N GLY A 172 14.04 -1.10 -21.27
CA GLY A 172 13.40 -0.82 -22.57
C GLY A 172 13.79 -1.71 -23.77
N ILE A 173 14.79 -2.59 -23.69
CA ILE A 173 15.26 -3.34 -24.88
C ILE A 173 14.29 -4.45 -25.34
N ASN A 174 13.40 -4.94 -24.47
CA ASN A 174 12.38 -5.98 -24.79
C ASN A 174 11.03 -5.70 -24.13
N GLY A 175 10.70 -4.45 -23.84
CA GLY A 175 9.43 -4.08 -23.20
C GLY A 175 8.29 -3.98 -24.21
N TYR A 176 7.06 -4.17 -23.70
CA TYR A 176 5.85 -3.92 -24.47
C TYR A 176 5.53 -2.44 -24.48
N GLN A 177 5.22 -1.90 -25.67
CA GLN A 177 4.75 -0.53 -25.80
C GLN A 177 3.25 -0.46 -25.57
N ILE A 178 2.83 0.33 -24.57
CA ILE A 178 1.42 0.50 -24.19
C ILE A 178 1.02 1.97 -24.43
N ALA A 179 -0.13 2.15 -25.10
CA ALA A 179 -0.73 3.46 -25.32
C ALA A 179 -1.92 3.65 -24.37
N VAL A 180 -1.91 4.75 -23.61
CA VAL A 180 -3.01 5.17 -22.71
C VAL A 180 -3.71 6.37 -23.30
N ASN A 181 -5.05 6.34 -23.27
CA ASN A 181 -5.89 7.42 -23.77
C ASN A 181 -7.05 7.69 -22.80
N ASN A 182 -6.92 8.72 -21.99
CA ASN A 182 -7.94 9.16 -21.02
C ASN A 182 -8.42 8.05 -20.07
N SER A 183 -7.50 7.22 -19.61
CA SER A 183 -7.76 6.31 -18.51
C SER A 183 -8.07 7.09 -17.23
N GLN A 184 -8.78 6.48 -16.29
CA GLN A 184 -9.01 7.10 -14.99
C GLN A 184 -7.73 7.06 -14.14
N VAL A 185 -7.36 8.20 -13.60
CA VAL A 185 -6.30 8.39 -12.60
C VAL A 185 -6.94 8.91 -11.32
N GLU A 186 -6.46 8.46 -10.20
CA GLU A 186 -6.83 8.96 -8.86
C GLU A 186 -5.55 9.46 -8.20
N ILE A 187 -5.64 10.55 -7.47
CA ILE A 187 -4.57 11.11 -6.65
C ILE A 187 -5.15 11.44 -5.29
N ASP A 188 -4.58 10.88 -4.23
CA ASP A 188 -5.08 11.07 -2.88
C ASP A 188 -4.76 12.48 -2.38
N GLY A 189 -3.57 12.98 -2.71
CA GLY A 189 -3.17 14.36 -2.46
C GLY A 189 -2.11 14.87 -3.43
N GLY A 190 -2.33 16.05 -4.00
CA GLY A 190 -1.32 16.81 -4.72
C GLY A 190 -1.01 18.07 -3.96
N PHE A 191 0.26 18.29 -3.62
CA PHE A 191 0.72 19.41 -2.83
C PHE A 191 1.75 20.21 -3.61
N GLU A 192 1.63 21.51 -3.57
CA GLU A 192 2.58 22.42 -4.19
C GLU A 192 3.22 23.35 -3.19
N ASP A 193 4.51 23.58 -3.37
CA ASP A 193 5.21 24.75 -2.93
C ASP A 193 5.60 25.63 -4.13
N ARG A 194 6.50 26.59 -3.93
CA ARG A 194 6.94 27.49 -5.01
C ARG A 194 7.62 26.73 -6.16
N ASP A 195 8.38 25.70 -5.85
CA ASP A 195 9.36 25.11 -6.78
C ASP A 195 9.00 23.68 -7.19
N THR A 196 8.11 23.01 -6.47
CA THR A 196 7.82 21.58 -6.64
C THR A 196 6.33 21.25 -6.58
N PHE A 197 5.96 20.14 -7.21
CA PHE A 197 4.66 19.48 -7.04
C PHE A 197 4.86 18.06 -6.51
N ALA A 198 4.40 17.78 -5.31
CA ALA A 198 4.41 16.46 -4.70
C ALA A 198 3.07 15.75 -4.92
N MET A 199 3.11 14.56 -5.49
CA MET A 199 1.92 13.68 -5.57
C MET A 199 2.01 12.62 -4.49
N ILE A 200 0.93 12.48 -3.73
CA ILE A 200 0.84 11.56 -2.59
C ILE A 200 -0.15 10.44 -2.93
N GLU A 201 0.31 9.20 -2.83
CA GLU A 201 -0.53 8.01 -2.70
C GLU A 201 -0.47 7.57 -1.25
N GLY A 202 -1.62 7.45 -0.59
CA GLY A 202 -1.75 7.13 0.82
C GLY A 202 -2.28 5.73 1.07
N LYS A 203 -1.76 5.06 2.09
CA LYS A 203 -2.30 3.81 2.60
C LYS A 203 -2.26 3.81 4.13
N ASN A 204 -3.28 3.18 4.73
CA ASN A 204 -3.33 2.89 6.16
C ASN A 204 -3.07 1.41 6.47
N VAL A 205 -2.61 0.65 5.49
CA VAL A 205 -2.25 -0.76 5.58
C VAL A 205 -0.80 -0.97 5.19
N VAL A 206 -0.09 -1.79 5.95
CA VAL A 206 1.29 -2.17 5.64
C VAL A 206 1.31 -3.32 4.65
N HIS A 207 1.57 -3.01 3.38
CA HIS A 207 1.75 -4.00 2.31
C HIS A 207 3.23 -4.34 2.10
N SER A 208 3.52 -5.45 1.41
CA SER A 208 4.88 -5.82 1.03
C SER A 208 5.30 -5.21 -0.30
N ASN A 209 4.34 -4.89 -1.16
CA ASN A 209 4.54 -4.34 -2.49
C ASN A 209 3.34 -3.48 -2.89
N PHE A 210 3.49 -2.73 -3.97
CA PHE A 210 2.43 -1.88 -4.52
C PHE A 210 2.43 -1.87 -6.03
N LEU A 211 1.29 -1.56 -6.61
CA LEU A 211 1.12 -1.38 -8.06
C LEU A 211 1.76 -0.05 -8.50
N ILE A 212 2.85 -0.10 -9.26
CA ILE A 212 3.60 1.08 -9.74
C ILE A 212 2.68 2.10 -10.43
N ARG A 213 1.61 1.63 -11.09
CA ARG A 213 0.62 2.48 -11.77
C ARG A 213 0.03 3.57 -10.88
N GLN A 214 -0.10 3.32 -9.58
CA GLN A 214 -0.65 4.28 -8.62
C GLN A 214 0.18 5.58 -8.58
N LEU A 215 1.50 5.46 -8.76
CA LEU A 215 2.40 6.61 -8.89
C LEU A 215 2.64 6.99 -10.36
N TYR A 216 2.77 6.00 -11.27
CA TYR A 216 3.21 6.26 -12.64
C TYR A 216 2.20 7.03 -13.47
N TYR A 217 0.91 6.66 -13.46
CA TYR A 217 -0.09 7.35 -14.29
C TYR A 217 -0.33 8.80 -13.85
N PRO A 218 -0.47 9.11 -12.55
CA PRO A 218 -0.50 10.49 -12.10
C PRO A 218 0.78 11.25 -12.43
N TYR A 219 1.96 10.64 -12.25
CA TYR A 219 3.24 11.24 -12.63
C TYR A 219 3.27 11.63 -14.11
N ARG A 220 2.89 10.73 -15.04
CA ARG A 220 2.85 11.01 -16.47
C ARG A 220 1.91 12.16 -16.80
N LEU A 221 0.77 12.22 -16.13
CA LEU A 221 -0.21 13.29 -16.30
C LEU A 221 0.36 14.65 -15.91
N TRP A 222 0.96 14.75 -14.74
CA TRP A 222 1.40 16.02 -14.18
C TRP A 222 2.75 16.45 -14.71
N ASN A 223 3.68 15.53 -14.90
CA ASN A 223 4.98 15.81 -15.52
C ASN A 223 4.86 16.36 -16.95
N GLY A 224 3.79 16.02 -17.67
CA GLY A 224 3.49 16.58 -18.98
C GLY A 224 2.77 17.94 -18.95
N LYS A 225 2.29 18.40 -17.79
CA LYS A 225 1.52 19.64 -17.64
C LYS A 225 2.23 20.75 -16.90
N LEU A 226 3.12 20.40 -15.99
CA LEU A 226 3.76 21.34 -15.09
C LEU A 226 5.19 21.68 -15.55
N ALA A 227 5.59 22.92 -15.32
CA ALA A 227 6.98 23.33 -15.46
C ALA A 227 7.84 22.94 -14.24
N LYS A 228 7.18 22.72 -13.08
CA LYS A 228 7.81 22.28 -11.85
C LYS A 228 8.10 20.78 -11.87
N PRO A 229 9.20 20.32 -11.23
CA PRO A 229 9.43 18.89 -11.03
C PRO A 229 8.28 18.24 -10.25
N VAL A 230 7.87 17.05 -10.70
CA VAL A 230 6.84 16.23 -10.07
C VAL A 230 7.52 15.17 -9.22
N ARG A 231 7.22 15.13 -7.93
CA ARG A 231 7.82 14.22 -6.95
C ARG A 231 6.78 13.22 -6.44
N PRO A 232 6.80 11.96 -6.89
CA PRO A 232 5.92 10.91 -6.38
C PRO A 232 6.31 10.50 -4.96
N VAL A 233 5.35 10.51 -4.04
CA VAL A 233 5.54 10.08 -2.66
C VAL A 233 4.47 9.04 -2.31
N PHE A 234 4.91 7.92 -1.78
CA PHE A 234 4.03 6.94 -1.17
C PHE A 234 4.03 7.15 0.35
N MET A 235 2.86 7.30 0.94
CA MET A 235 2.69 7.47 2.39
C MET A 235 1.98 6.25 2.95
N VAL A 236 2.54 5.65 4.01
CA VAL A 236 1.86 4.64 4.83
C VAL A 236 1.69 5.20 6.23
N TYR A 237 0.45 5.21 6.73
CA TYR A 237 0.16 5.59 8.11
C TYR A 237 -0.36 4.38 8.88
N SER A 238 0.40 3.92 9.85
CA SER A 238 0.02 2.84 10.77
C SER A 238 0.81 2.97 12.06
N ASN A 239 0.24 2.50 13.16
CA ASN A 239 0.89 2.51 14.47
C ASN A 239 1.40 3.91 14.90
N ASN A 240 0.65 4.97 14.60
CA ASN A 240 0.99 6.38 14.84
C ASN A 240 2.29 6.87 14.16
N ILE A 241 2.73 6.15 13.11
CA ILE A 241 3.90 6.49 12.30
C ILE A 241 3.46 6.85 10.89
N PHE A 242 3.92 8.00 10.40
CA PHE A 242 3.91 8.36 8.99
C PHE A 242 5.21 7.88 8.36
N ARG A 243 5.13 6.93 7.47
CA ARG A 243 6.23 6.44 6.64
C ARG A 243 6.09 7.04 5.26
N LEU A 244 7.01 7.88 4.86
CA LEU A 244 7.03 8.53 3.55
C LEU A 244 8.17 7.94 2.73
N LEU A 245 7.86 7.58 1.48
CA LEU A 245 8.81 7.03 0.52
C LEU A 245 8.72 7.87 -0.75
N GLU A 246 9.77 8.62 -1.03
CA GLU A 246 9.87 9.37 -2.27
C GLU A 246 10.45 8.47 -3.37
N TYR A 247 9.76 8.45 -4.51
CA TYR A 247 10.18 7.73 -5.70
C TYR A 247 10.49 8.69 -6.83
N GLU A 248 11.26 8.23 -7.79
CA GLU A 248 11.45 8.90 -9.08
C GLU A 248 11.31 7.88 -10.21
N PHE A 249 11.00 8.36 -11.39
CA PHE A 249 11.10 7.61 -12.64
C PHE A 249 12.31 8.15 -13.41
N THR A 250 13.39 7.37 -13.48
CA THR A 250 14.64 7.76 -14.13
C THR A 250 14.49 7.93 -15.65
N ASP A 251 13.48 7.26 -16.22
CA ASP A 251 13.01 7.45 -17.59
C ASP A 251 11.48 7.53 -17.57
N SER A 252 10.93 8.70 -17.85
CA SER A 252 9.48 8.93 -17.85
C SER A 252 8.73 8.08 -18.89
N SER A 253 9.38 7.55 -19.90
CA SER A 253 8.79 6.65 -20.91
C SER A 253 8.82 5.18 -20.50
N CYS A 254 9.51 4.81 -19.41
CA CYS A 254 9.63 3.45 -18.92
C CYS A 254 8.92 3.26 -17.57
N TYR A 255 7.90 2.40 -17.54
CA TYR A 255 7.11 2.10 -16.36
C TYR A 255 7.94 1.55 -15.18
N ASN A 256 8.90 0.70 -15.50
CA ASN A 256 9.74 0.02 -14.52
C ASN A 256 11.00 0.80 -14.12
N SER A 257 11.15 2.04 -14.58
CA SER A 257 12.28 2.90 -14.20
C SER A 257 12.13 3.52 -12.80
N ILE A 258 11.12 3.08 -12.05
CA ILE A 258 10.88 3.55 -10.69
C ILE A 258 12.06 3.21 -9.77
N ARG A 259 12.48 4.19 -8.98
CA ARG A 259 13.56 4.06 -7.99
C ARG A 259 13.19 4.80 -6.71
N LEU A 260 13.46 4.19 -5.56
CA LEU A 260 13.36 4.86 -4.27
C LEU A 260 14.47 5.91 -4.16
N VAL A 261 14.10 7.14 -3.84
CA VAL A 261 15.01 8.26 -3.62
C VAL A 261 15.39 8.34 -2.15
N LYS A 262 14.38 8.34 -1.27
CA LYS A 262 14.56 8.40 0.18
C LYS A 262 13.34 7.92 0.93
N GLU A 263 13.54 7.61 2.20
CA GLU A 263 12.53 7.25 3.16
C GLU A 263 12.61 8.18 4.38
N GLY A 264 11.45 8.51 4.96
CA GLY A 264 11.35 9.26 6.21
C GLY A 264 10.28 8.68 7.12
N LEU A 265 10.55 8.65 8.42
CA LEU A 265 9.61 8.22 9.44
C LEU A 265 9.29 9.40 10.36
N TYR A 266 8.01 9.63 10.60
CA TYR A 266 7.53 10.73 11.42
C TYR A 266 6.44 10.27 12.38
N SER A 267 6.38 10.91 13.55
CA SER A 267 5.30 10.74 14.52
C SER A 267 4.91 12.08 15.11
N LEU A 268 3.66 12.23 15.52
CA LEU A 268 3.19 13.38 16.30
C LEU A 268 3.48 13.20 17.80
N GLU A 269 3.95 12.02 18.18
CA GLU A 269 4.23 11.61 19.54
C GLU A 269 5.72 11.40 19.77
N ASP A 270 6.09 11.28 21.02
CA ASP A 270 7.42 10.82 21.42
C ASP A 270 7.53 9.31 21.23
N THR A 271 8.49 8.87 20.44
CA THR A 271 8.71 7.46 20.08
C THR A 271 9.92 6.83 20.77
N ASP A 272 10.69 7.60 21.54
CA ASP A 272 11.87 7.10 22.22
C ASP A 272 11.54 6.14 23.36
N ILE A 273 12.08 4.93 23.30
CA ILE A 273 11.95 3.89 24.32
C ILE A 273 13.30 3.70 24.98
N SER A 274 13.39 4.04 26.25
CA SER A 274 14.61 3.87 27.05
C SER A 274 14.69 2.48 27.70
N MET A 275 15.88 2.08 28.10
CA MET A 275 16.07 0.85 28.91
C MET A 275 15.34 0.89 30.24
N GLN A 276 15.11 2.08 30.78
CA GLN A 276 14.33 2.24 32.01
C GLN A 276 12.85 1.92 31.75
N ASP A 277 12.27 2.37 30.63
CA ASP A 277 10.90 2.06 30.26
C ASP A 277 10.68 0.54 30.13
N LEU A 278 11.65 -0.16 29.53
CA LEU A 278 11.60 -1.62 29.41
C LEU A 278 11.67 -2.32 30.77
N ARG A 279 12.53 -1.86 31.68
CA ARG A 279 12.64 -2.40 33.05
C ARG A 279 11.34 -2.20 33.82
N GLU A 280 10.79 -0.98 33.78
CA GLU A 280 9.53 -0.68 34.48
C GLU A 280 8.38 -1.50 33.93
N ALA A 281 8.31 -1.71 32.63
CA ALA A 281 7.30 -2.57 32.01
C ALA A 281 7.46 -4.03 32.43
N TRP A 282 8.70 -4.53 32.43
CA TRP A 282 9.02 -5.88 32.88
C TRP A 282 8.62 -6.14 34.33
N GLU A 283 8.99 -5.22 35.25
CA GLU A 283 8.68 -5.33 36.71
C GLU A 283 7.18 -5.30 36.99
N ARG A 284 6.41 -4.58 36.17
CA ARG A 284 4.93 -4.46 36.30
C ARG A 284 4.17 -5.56 35.61
N THR A 285 4.80 -6.36 34.75
CA THR A 285 4.13 -7.38 33.94
C THR A 285 4.08 -8.71 34.67
N ALA A 286 2.87 -9.18 34.99
CA ALA A 286 2.70 -10.50 35.51
C ALA A 286 2.94 -11.58 34.46
N VAL A 287 3.73 -12.60 34.81
CA VAL A 287 3.90 -13.79 33.96
C VAL A 287 2.56 -14.50 33.83
N LYS A 288 2.13 -14.75 32.60
CA LYS A 288 0.92 -15.51 32.28
C LYS A 288 1.28 -16.83 31.64
N PRO A 289 0.45 -17.87 31.82
CA PRO A 289 0.61 -19.11 31.07
C PRO A 289 0.56 -18.82 29.56
N GLU A 290 1.34 -19.54 28.79
CA GLU A 290 1.29 -19.47 27.34
C GLU A 290 -0.11 -19.85 26.82
N PRO A 291 -0.76 -19.03 26.01
CA PRO A 291 -2.07 -19.34 25.49
C PRO A 291 -1.99 -20.54 24.51
N PRO A 292 -3.01 -21.40 24.45
CA PRO A 292 -3.06 -22.56 23.56
C PRO A 292 -3.30 -22.09 22.10
N VAL A 293 -2.28 -21.56 21.47
CA VAL A 293 -2.32 -21.07 20.08
C VAL A 293 -1.33 -21.88 19.25
N VAL A 294 -1.67 -22.09 17.98
CA VAL A 294 -0.78 -22.70 17.01
C VAL A 294 0.50 -21.85 16.88
N PHE A 295 1.64 -22.49 16.61
CA PHE A 295 2.93 -21.80 16.40
C PHE A 295 2.76 -20.59 15.49
N ILE A 296 3.27 -19.44 15.95
CA ILE A 296 3.12 -18.17 15.26
C ILE A 296 4.02 -18.15 14.01
N GLN A 297 3.42 -17.89 12.86
CA GLN A 297 4.11 -17.81 11.55
C GLN A 297 4.05 -16.40 10.94
N ALA A 298 3.53 -15.41 11.68
CA ALA A 298 3.57 -14.01 11.26
C ALA A 298 5.02 -13.51 11.30
N ASP A 299 5.46 -12.89 10.22
CA ASP A 299 6.84 -12.43 9.99
C ASP A 299 7.02 -10.91 10.15
N SER A 300 5.92 -10.16 10.35
CA SER A 300 5.95 -8.71 10.53
C SER A 300 5.07 -8.27 11.69
N PHE A 301 5.69 -7.68 12.71
CA PHE A 301 4.98 -7.14 13.86
C PHE A 301 4.13 -5.91 13.49
N GLU A 302 4.59 -5.11 12.54
CA GLU A 302 3.84 -3.96 12.03
C GLU A 302 2.51 -4.37 11.41
N LYS A 303 2.50 -5.46 10.64
CA LYS A 303 1.27 -6.01 10.08
C LYS A 303 0.33 -6.58 11.16
N VAL A 304 0.88 -7.10 12.27
CA VAL A 304 0.06 -7.52 13.43
C VAL A 304 -0.65 -6.32 14.03
N ILE A 305 0.06 -5.21 14.27
CA ILE A 305 -0.54 -3.98 14.80
C ILE A 305 -1.53 -3.38 13.82
N SER A 306 -1.18 -3.30 12.54
CA SER A 306 -2.07 -2.81 11.48
C SER A 306 -3.36 -3.63 11.41
N LEU A 307 -3.31 -4.96 11.60
CA LEU A 307 -4.52 -5.78 11.68
C LEU A 307 -5.39 -5.40 12.88
N VAL A 308 -4.79 -5.16 14.04
CA VAL A 308 -5.55 -4.74 15.24
C VAL A 308 -6.22 -3.38 15.03
N GLU A 309 -5.54 -2.43 14.34
CA GLU A 309 -6.10 -1.13 13.96
C GLU A 309 -7.35 -1.29 13.08
N HIS A 310 -7.28 -2.13 12.05
CA HIS A 310 -8.43 -2.39 11.17
C HIS A 310 -9.58 -3.12 11.85
N LEU A 311 -9.28 -4.04 12.79
CA LEU A 311 -10.29 -4.72 13.58
C LEU A 311 -11.00 -3.78 14.59
N ASN A 312 -10.42 -2.62 14.88
CA ASN A 312 -11.07 -1.61 15.71
C ASN A 312 -12.26 -0.96 15.01
N ASP A 313 -12.19 -0.83 13.68
CA ASP A 313 -13.27 -0.25 12.88
C ASP A 313 -14.41 -1.23 12.65
N ARG A 314 -14.10 -2.49 12.35
CA ARG A 314 -15.10 -3.54 12.14
C ARG A 314 -14.53 -4.95 12.28
N ALA A 315 -15.38 -5.91 12.57
CA ALA A 315 -15.04 -7.32 12.46
C ALA A 315 -14.80 -7.72 11.01
N LEU A 316 -13.78 -8.55 10.77
CA LEU A 316 -13.38 -9.01 9.44
C LEU A 316 -13.44 -10.53 9.33
N THR A 317 -13.87 -11.04 8.20
CA THR A 317 -13.68 -12.45 7.85
C THR A 317 -12.23 -12.71 7.45
N PRO A 318 -11.72 -13.96 7.49
CA PRO A 318 -10.37 -14.28 6.99
C PRO A 318 -10.16 -13.86 5.54
N ALA A 319 -11.18 -13.95 4.69
CA ALA A 319 -11.14 -13.51 3.31
C ALA A 319 -11.02 -11.98 3.19
N GLU A 320 -11.78 -11.21 3.99
CA GLU A 320 -11.65 -9.75 4.04
C GLU A 320 -10.28 -9.31 4.56
N ILE A 321 -9.69 -10.01 5.54
CA ILE A 321 -8.32 -9.75 5.99
C ILE A 321 -7.33 -9.98 4.83
N ALA A 322 -7.50 -11.09 4.10
CA ALA A 322 -6.66 -11.39 2.94
C ALA A 322 -6.76 -10.28 1.89
N GLU A 323 -7.97 -9.79 1.61
CA GLU A 323 -8.21 -8.71 0.65
C GLU A 323 -7.58 -7.39 1.10
N VAL A 324 -7.82 -6.97 2.35
CA VAL A 324 -7.32 -5.70 2.89
C VAL A 324 -5.80 -5.66 2.92
N PHE A 325 -5.14 -6.74 3.33
CA PHE A 325 -3.68 -6.79 3.49
C PHE A 325 -2.93 -7.31 2.26
N GLY A 326 -3.63 -7.68 1.19
CA GLY A 326 -3.02 -8.33 0.03
C GLY A 326 -2.39 -9.69 0.39
N PHE A 327 -2.99 -10.42 1.34
CA PHE A 327 -2.52 -11.74 1.73
C PHE A 327 -3.14 -12.84 0.89
N ARG A 328 -2.47 -14.00 0.82
CA ARG A 328 -3.16 -15.24 0.53
C ARG A 328 -4.01 -15.62 1.76
N GLU A 329 -5.18 -16.21 1.55
CA GLU A 329 -6.15 -16.53 2.61
C GLU A 329 -5.51 -17.25 3.83
N ARG A 330 -4.56 -18.16 3.58
CA ARG A 330 -3.80 -18.85 4.63
C ARG A 330 -2.98 -17.90 5.52
N GLN A 331 -2.46 -16.80 4.98
CA GLN A 331 -1.66 -15.85 5.75
C GLN A 331 -2.52 -15.05 6.74
N SER A 332 -3.82 -14.88 6.46
CA SER A 332 -4.76 -14.25 7.40
C SER A 332 -4.79 -14.98 8.73
N ASP A 333 -4.71 -16.33 8.72
CA ASP A 333 -4.66 -17.12 9.93
C ASP A 333 -3.34 -16.95 10.69
N TYR A 334 -2.22 -16.73 10.02
CA TYR A 334 -0.93 -16.49 10.65
C TYR A 334 -0.96 -15.21 11.49
N TYR A 335 -1.43 -14.12 10.90
CA TYR A 335 -1.55 -12.84 11.59
C TYR A 335 -2.64 -12.84 12.65
N PHE A 336 -3.77 -13.49 12.40
CA PHE A 336 -4.78 -13.71 13.43
C PHE A 336 -4.20 -14.48 14.64
N ASN A 337 -3.44 -15.56 14.42
CA ASN A 337 -2.85 -16.33 15.50
C ASN A 337 -1.85 -15.51 16.32
N ALA A 338 -1.10 -14.61 15.70
CA ALA A 338 -0.25 -13.65 16.40
C ALA A 338 -1.09 -12.69 17.27
N CYS A 339 -2.15 -12.10 16.72
CA CYS A 339 -3.06 -11.25 17.48
C CYS A 339 -3.74 -12.01 18.65
N ARG A 340 -4.12 -13.28 18.43
CA ARG A 340 -4.71 -14.15 19.45
C ARG A 340 -3.72 -14.48 20.56
N PHE A 341 -2.47 -14.78 20.21
CA PHE A 341 -1.40 -15.05 21.18
C PHE A 341 -1.19 -13.85 22.10
N LEU A 342 -1.19 -12.64 21.56
CA LEU A 342 -1.10 -11.40 22.33
C LEU A 342 -2.41 -11.03 23.06
N GLY A 343 -3.49 -11.78 22.82
CA GLY A 343 -4.80 -11.52 23.41
C GLY A 343 -5.52 -10.32 22.81
N LEU A 344 -5.17 -9.89 21.59
CA LEU A 344 -5.68 -8.69 20.93
C LEU A 344 -6.91 -8.96 20.06
N ALA A 345 -7.06 -10.18 19.55
CA ALA A 345 -8.18 -10.58 18.70
C ALA A 345 -8.71 -11.98 19.04
N VAL A 346 -9.98 -12.22 18.70
CA VAL A 346 -10.67 -13.51 18.82
C VAL A 346 -11.45 -13.82 17.55
N LYS A 347 -11.73 -15.13 17.31
CA LYS A 347 -12.69 -15.57 16.28
C LYS A 347 -14.03 -15.82 16.93
N GLU A 348 -15.06 -15.22 16.34
CA GLU A 348 -16.45 -15.39 16.74
C GLU A 348 -17.29 -15.80 15.52
N LYS A 349 -18.44 -16.37 15.74
CA LYS A 349 -19.42 -16.65 14.67
C LYS A 349 -20.48 -15.58 14.72
N ASP A 350 -20.77 -14.99 13.56
CA ASP A 350 -21.91 -14.09 13.40
C ASP A 350 -23.25 -14.84 13.39
N GLU A 351 -24.34 -14.12 13.24
CA GLU A 351 -25.71 -14.68 13.22
C GLU A 351 -25.91 -15.69 12.07
N GLU A 352 -25.19 -15.51 10.96
CA GLU A 352 -25.20 -16.40 9.80
C GLU A 352 -24.21 -17.57 9.93
N ARG A 353 -23.54 -17.70 11.11
CA ARG A 353 -22.48 -18.67 11.41
C ARG A 353 -21.17 -18.47 10.61
N ASN A 354 -20.96 -17.34 9.95
CA ASN A 354 -19.68 -17.02 9.35
C ASN A 354 -18.65 -16.71 10.43
N VAL A 355 -17.43 -17.17 10.22
CA VAL A 355 -16.32 -16.88 11.13
C VAL A 355 -15.85 -15.45 10.90
N ARG A 356 -15.83 -14.63 11.96
CA ARG A 356 -15.29 -13.27 11.96
C ARG A 356 -14.19 -13.14 13.01
N VAL A 357 -13.19 -12.36 12.68
CA VAL A 357 -12.14 -11.92 13.61
C VAL A 357 -12.58 -10.59 14.20
N THR A 358 -12.61 -10.52 15.53
CA THR A 358 -13.01 -9.32 16.29
C THR A 358 -11.90 -8.89 17.23
N ILE A 359 -11.82 -7.59 17.47
CA ILE A 359 -10.87 -7.02 18.44
C ILE A 359 -11.38 -7.27 19.87
N THR A 360 -10.47 -7.65 20.77
CA THR A 360 -10.78 -7.80 22.19
C THR A 360 -10.78 -6.46 22.93
N THR A 361 -11.26 -6.46 24.19
CA THR A 361 -11.13 -5.31 25.09
C THR A 361 -9.66 -4.93 25.31
N ARG A 362 -8.75 -5.92 25.40
CA ARG A 362 -7.30 -5.67 25.48
C ARG A 362 -6.78 -4.99 24.22
N GLY A 363 -7.19 -5.46 23.01
CA GLY A 363 -6.83 -4.84 21.74
C GLY A 363 -7.26 -3.38 21.67
N ARG A 364 -8.53 -3.08 22.01
CA ARG A 364 -9.03 -1.69 22.09
C ARG A 364 -8.27 -0.84 23.10
N SER A 365 -7.90 -1.42 24.25
CA SER A 365 -7.13 -0.70 25.26
C SER A 365 -5.70 -0.41 24.79
N LEU A 366 -5.09 -1.33 24.03
CA LEU A 366 -3.78 -1.12 23.41
C LEU A 366 -3.80 0.06 22.43
N LEU A 367 -4.81 0.13 21.57
CA LEU A 367 -4.91 1.20 20.58
C LEU A 367 -5.14 2.60 21.16
N LYS A 368 -5.60 2.69 22.40
CA LYS A 368 -5.71 3.98 23.14
C LYS A 368 -4.39 4.49 23.69
N LEU A 369 -3.34 3.68 23.63
CA LEU A 369 -2.02 4.08 24.08
C LEU A 369 -1.30 4.82 22.94
N ASN A 370 -0.40 5.71 23.33
CA ASN A 370 0.56 6.32 22.41
C ASN A 370 1.53 5.27 21.86
N TYR A 371 2.32 5.63 20.86
CA TYR A 371 3.29 4.73 20.21
C TYR A 371 4.14 3.97 21.24
N LYS A 372 4.80 4.69 22.14
CA LYS A 372 5.65 4.10 23.19
C LYS A 372 4.90 3.09 24.06
N GLY A 373 3.69 3.45 24.49
CA GLY A 373 2.84 2.56 25.31
C GLY A 373 2.43 1.29 24.54
N ARG A 374 2.18 1.39 23.23
CA ARG A 374 1.85 0.22 22.38
C ARG A 374 3.03 -0.74 22.26
N GLN A 375 4.26 -0.21 22.11
CA GLN A 375 5.45 -1.03 21.91
C GLN A 375 5.89 -1.76 23.18
N ILE A 376 5.60 -1.20 24.36
CA ILE A 376 6.05 -1.72 25.66
C ILE A 376 5.06 -2.73 26.27
N ARG A 377 3.78 -2.70 25.89
CA ARG A 377 2.71 -3.52 26.48
C ARG A 377 2.25 -4.66 25.60
#